data_23c78ebfd5be5d72ea33595737fc70d0
#
_entry.id   23c78ebfd5be5d72ea33595737fc70d0
#
_cell.length_a   1.000
_cell.length_b   1.000
_cell.length_c   1.000
_cell.angle_alpha   90.00
_cell.angle_beta   90.00
_cell.angle_gamma   90.00
#
_symmetry.space_group_name_H-M   'P 1'
#
loop_
_entity.id
_entity.type
_entity.pdbx_description
1 polymer ?
#
loop_
_entity_poly.entity_id
_entity_poly.type
_entity_poly.pdbx_seq_one_letter_code
_entity_poly.pdbx_strand_id
1 'polypeptide(L)'
;MSRRTGLTVAVVAAVLVIALSVAVVVVGLGNASTEDGTTAGGKTVTVDAAQDLGPFDNPAGFQNQSGPAYPLGSADLDRVARLEPRVVRAWFKPHQYYDRQTKKFNFDYPTAGGTTAYDYLDQVAAQGKSIIGNFDQCDQALMRLNATADCRWVLKAGLMHYKKKYPSLRYIEVFNEPDKTWEPTEVEQPAMPLEDYYRWYQVAYQVVNEVNDELKPGVPLEIGGPASYTFNEDFLTGFLDLYVKDDNKDKKFAFISYHQYKQRDRPAAVAQEREIVRGWMRDRKLDENRPVFVTEYGVFPGANTGTTFEADLLTHAAGMATLGRYYAYSGTEMYMHWVYDHLDNERKSMFVDAVDGGVYPYYNLVLMQRMLGTRLVPAESNAVADTGIGVSALATTGDRKVAVLLTNYQWTDGAAEHDVTLALRNLPESLTAGEVTVERYLVDAQTSNRAHNELGQDLQRVERYDTKLGASADLSLHLGVNAMSLVVVTAK
;
A
#
# COMPACT_ATOMS: atom_id res chain seq x y z
N MET A 1 -45.38 -59.23 -23.86
CA MET A 1 -44.43 -60.29 -24.29
C MET A 1 -43.14 -59.60 -24.76
N SER A 2 -42.07 -60.11 -24.32
CA SER A 2 -40.66 -59.93 -24.69
C SER A 2 -39.83 -58.99 -23.85
N ARG A 3 -39.11 -59.60 -22.95
CA ARG A 3 -37.93 -59.09 -22.22
C ARG A 3 -36.77 -58.92 -23.22
N ARG A 4 -35.97 -57.88 -23.03
CA ARG A 4 -34.52 -57.97 -23.28
C ARG A 4 -33.72 -57.10 -22.33
N THR A 5 -32.88 -57.78 -21.62
CA THR A 5 -31.78 -57.39 -20.77
C THR A 5 -30.73 -56.58 -21.54
N GLY A 6 -30.27 -55.51 -20.98
CA GLY A 6 -29.16 -54.71 -21.51
C GLY A 6 -28.07 -54.46 -20.44
N LEU A 7 -26.91 -54.85 -20.78
CA LEU A 7 -25.65 -54.98 -20.07
C LEU A 7 -25.12 -53.65 -19.53
N THR A 8 -24.80 -53.64 -18.26
CA THR A 8 -24.09 -52.51 -17.62
C THR A 8 -22.59 -52.73 -17.82
N VAL A 9 -21.95 -51.81 -18.55
CA VAL A 9 -20.46 -51.74 -18.65
C VAL A 9 -19.99 -50.72 -17.65
N ALA A 10 -19.31 -51.20 -16.60
CA ALA A 10 -18.58 -50.34 -15.67
C ALA A 10 -17.22 -50.01 -16.27
N VAL A 11 -16.98 -48.73 -16.56
CA VAL A 11 -15.67 -48.22 -16.90
C VAL A 11 -15.00 -47.74 -15.62
N VAL A 12 -14.01 -48.49 -15.16
CA VAL A 12 -13.12 -48.07 -14.07
C VAL A 12 -12.07 -47.13 -14.69
N ALA A 13 -12.21 -45.84 -14.45
CA ALA A 13 -11.16 -44.89 -14.76
C ALA A 13 -10.20 -44.81 -13.55
N ALA A 14 -9.01 -45.34 -13.74
CA ALA A 14 -7.89 -45.17 -12.80
C ALA A 14 -7.37 -43.73 -12.92
N VAL A 15 -7.64 -42.90 -11.89
CA VAL A 15 -7.04 -41.57 -11.77
C VAL A 15 -5.65 -41.75 -11.16
N LEU A 16 -4.62 -41.57 -11.98
CA LEU A 16 -3.22 -41.47 -11.54
C LEU A 16 -3.05 -40.08 -10.92
N VAL A 17 -3.01 -39.98 -9.60
CA VAL A 17 -2.64 -38.77 -8.89
C VAL A 17 -1.12 -38.64 -8.94
N ILE A 18 -0.62 -37.80 -9.83
CA ILE A 18 0.78 -37.35 -9.80
C ILE A 18 0.81 -36.23 -8.74
N ALA A 19 1.30 -36.56 -7.55
CA ALA A 19 1.61 -35.56 -6.55
C ALA A 19 2.87 -34.79 -6.99
N LEU A 20 2.69 -33.65 -7.64
CA LEU A 20 3.72 -32.62 -7.71
C LEU A 20 3.77 -31.92 -6.35
N SER A 21 4.85 -32.18 -5.60
CA SER A 21 5.14 -31.45 -4.38
C SER A 21 5.57 -30.02 -4.73
N VAL A 22 4.61 -29.13 -4.87
CA VAL A 22 4.88 -27.69 -4.78
C VAL A 22 5.08 -27.40 -3.30
N ALA A 23 6.30 -27.09 -2.91
CA ALA A 23 6.58 -26.56 -1.57
C ALA A 23 5.98 -25.15 -1.50
N VAL A 24 4.69 -25.09 -1.18
CA VAL A 24 4.07 -23.87 -0.70
C VAL A 24 4.68 -23.64 0.68
N VAL A 25 5.47 -22.61 0.83
CA VAL A 25 5.84 -22.09 2.14
C VAL A 25 4.56 -21.50 2.73
N VAL A 26 3.74 -22.38 3.29
CA VAL A 26 2.68 -21.97 4.20
C VAL A 26 3.41 -21.49 5.45
N VAL A 27 3.42 -20.19 5.68
CA VAL A 27 3.74 -19.65 7.01
C VAL A 27 2.78 -20.34 7.97
N GLY A 28 3.30 -21.29 8.74
CA GLY A 28 2.52 -22.21 9.53
C GLY A 28 1.60 -21.48 10.50
N LEU A 29 0.30 -21.64 10.29
CA LEU A 29 -0.70 -21.47 11.33
C LEU A 29 -0.57 -22.70 12.22
N GLY A 30 0.15 -22.57 13.34
CA GLY A 30 0.27 -23.63 14.31
C GLY A 30 -1.08 -23.99 14.89
N ASN A 31 -1.51 -25.23 14.67
CA ASN A 31 -2.60 -25.82 15.43
C ASN A 31 -2.17 -25.88 16.90
N ALA A 32 -2.81 -25.08 17.73
CA ALA A 32 -2.72 -25.20 19.17
C ALA A 32 -3.42 -26.50 19.60
N SER A 33 -2.63 -27.54 19.87
CA SER A 33 -3.09 -28.66 20.69
C SER A 33 -3.18 -28.19 22.13
N THR A 34 -4.38 -28.28 22.71
CA THR A 34 -4.64 -28.09 24.12
C THR A 34 -3.91 -29.14 24.93
N GLU A 35 -2.79 -28.79 25.55
CA GLU A 35 -2.29 -29.44 26.76
C GLU A 35 -2.26 -28.42 27.89
N ASP A 36 -3.03 -28.71 28.92
CA ASP A 36 -3.04 -28.03 30.21
C ASP A 36 -1.65 -28.11 30.86
N GLY A 37 -0.94 -27.01 30.87
CA GLY A 37 0.33 -26.84 31.53
C GLY A 37 0.67 -25.37 31.65
N THR A 38 0.14 -24.70 32.70
CA THR A 38 0.41 -23.31 33.04
C THR A 38 1.89 -23.09 33.36
N THR A 39 2.70 -22.85 32.33
CA THR A 39 3.85 -21.95 32.42
C THR A 39 3.46 -20.71 31.65
N ALA A 40 3.41 -19.56 32.30
CA ALA A 40 3.22 -18.26 31.69
C ALA A 40 4.40 -18.01 30.72
N GLY A 41 4.31 -18.55 29.54
CA GLY A 41 5.25 -18.29 28.45
C GLY A 41 5.12 -16.82 28.04
N GLY A 42 6.16 -16.01 28.25
CA GLY A 42 6.21 -14.60 27.90
C GLY A 42 5.90 -14.40 26.40
N LYS A 43 5.32 -13.26 26.07
CA LYS A 43 5.09 -12.89 24.68
C LYS A 43 6.42 -12.70 23.96
N THR A 44 6.59 -13.35 22.83
CA THR A 44 7.87 -13.38 22.11
C THR A 44 7.64 -13.08 20.62
N VAL A 45 8.50 -12.24 20.08
CA VAL A 45 8.69 -12.05 18.63
C VAL A 45 10.05 -12.62 18.28
N THR A 46 10.09 -13.66 17.46
CA THR A 46 11.32 -14.31 17.01
C THR A 46 11.67 -13.88 15.59
N VAL A 47 12.89 -13.40 15.40
CA VAL A 47 13.44 -13.00 14.09
C VAL A 47 14.61 -13.91 13.75
N ASP A 48 14.56 -14.58 12.59
CA ASP A 48 15.69 -15.35 12.05
C ASP A 48 16.45 -14.49 11.03
N ALA A 49 17.58 -13.90 11.45
CA ALA A 49 18.34 -12.99 10.63
C ALA A 49 19.14 -13.66 9.49
N ALA A 50 19.25 -15.00 9.49
CA ALA A 50 19.93 -15.74 8.43
C ALA A 50 18.99 -16.19 7.30
N GLN A 51 17.70 -16.28 7.56
CA GLN A 51 16.72 -16.71 6.56
C GLN A 51 16.31 -15.53 5.66
N ASP A 52 16.95 -15.41 4.51
CA ASP A 52 16.66 -14.38 3.52
C ASP A 52 15.41 -14.74 2.70
N LEU A 53 14.36 -13.91 2.81
CA LEU A 53 13.11 -14.06 2.06
C LEU A 53 13.12 -13.29 0.73
N GLY A 54 14.17 -12.53 0.46
CA GLY A 54 14.31 -11.79 -0.79
C GLY A 54 14.45 -10.28 -0.61
N PRO A 55 14.52 -9.54 -1.72
CA PRO A 55 14.58 -8.09 -1.70
C PRO A 55 13.36 -7.49 -1.00
N PHE A 56 13.57 -6.46 -0.21
CA PHE A 56 12.51 -5.71 0.44
C PHE A 56 12.31 -4.35 -0.23
N ASP A 57 11.15 -4.17 -0.85
CA ASP A 57 10.72 -2.89 -1.37
C ASP A 57 10.10 -2.06 -0.25
N ASN A 58 10.89 -1.13 0.27
CA ASN A 58 10.54 -0.33 1.42
C ASN A 58 9.31 0.56 1.13
N PRO A 59 8.19 0.42 1.90
CA PRO A 59 6.95 1.18 1.66
C PRO A 59 7.11 2.69 1.86
N ALA A 60 8.09 3.14 2.64
CA ALA A 60 8.40 4.57 2.76
C ALA A 60 8.72 5.24 1.41
N GLY A 61 9.12 4.45 0.41
CA GLY A 61 9.36 4.95 -0.94
C GLY A 61 8.10 5.12 -1.79
N PHE A 62 6.91 4.74 -1.31
CA PHE A 62 5.64 4.76 -2.04
C PHE A 62 4.66 5.71 -1.37
N GLN A 63 4.37 6.84 -2.02
CA GLN A 63 3.66 7.93 -1.40
C GLN A 63 2.46 8.38 -2.23
N ASN A 64 1.39 8.85 -1.57
CA ASN A 64 0.26 9.53 -2.19
C ASN A 64 0.27 11.00 -1.78
N GLN A 65 0.21 11.89 -2.76
CA GLN A 65 -0.10 13.29 -2.51
C GLN A 65 -1.58 13.53 -2.83
N SER A 66 -2.29 14.19 -1.94
CA SER A 66 -3.68 14.63 -2.15
C SER A 66 -3.80 15.43 -3.44
N GLY A 67 -5.01 15.70 -3.89
CA GLY A 67 -5.24 16.43 -5.14
C GLY A 67 -4.67 17.86 -5.13
N PRO A 68 -4.71 18.54 -6.28
CA PRO A 68 -4.11 19.88 -6.44
C PRO A 68 -4.65 20.97 -5.51
N ALA A 69 -5.77 20.71 -4.84
CA ALA A 69 -6.33 21.61 -3.84
C ALA A 69 -5.54 21.64 -2.51
N TYR A 70 -4.57 20.74 -2.32
CA TYR A 70 -3.82 20.54 -1.09
C TYR A 70 -2.31 20.64 -1.33
N PRO A 71 -1.78 21.84 -1.62
CA PRO A 71 -0.34 22.03 -1.78
C PRO A 71 0.33 21.92 -0.40
N LEU A 72 1.50 21.28 -0.38
CA LEU A 72 2.31 21.19 0.83
C LEU A 72 3.04 22.50 1.10
N GLY A 73 3.17 22.88 2.36
CA GLY A 73 4.00 23.97 2.82
C GLY A 73 5.50 23.66 2.67
N SER A 74 6.35 24.66 2.82
CA SER A 74 7.80 24.49 2.65
C SER A 74 8.42 23.53 3.67
N ALA A 75 7.99 23.62 4.93
CA ALA A 75 8.47 22.73 5.97
C ALA A 75 7.95 21.31 5.81
N ASP A 76 6.74 21.12 5.26
CA ASP A 76 6.20 19.79 4.93
C ASP A 76 6.98 19.17 3.78
N LEU A 77 7.36 19.95 2.77
CA LEU A 77 8.23 19.49 1.68
C LEU A 77 9.61 19.04 2.19
N ASP A 78 10.21 19.78 3.13
CA ASP A 78 11.46 19.37 3.77
C ASP A 78 11.31 18.04 4.54
N ARG A 79 10.16 17.83 5.16
CA ARG A 79 9.82 16.57 5.83
C ARG A 79 9.60 15.44 4.84
N VAL A 80 8.90 15.69 3.73
CA VAL A 80 8.74 14.70 2.65
C VAL A 80 10.10 14.30 2.05
N ALA A 81 11.01 15.25 1.88
CA ALA A 81 12.35 14.95 1.37
C ALA A 81 13.11 13.93 2.25
N ARG A 82 12.87 13.92 3.58
CA ARG A 82 13.46 12.93 4.50
C ARG A 82 12.89 11.52 4.31
N LEU A 83 11.70 11.40 3.74
CA LEU A 83 11.10 10.10 3.42
C LEU A 83 11.73 9.47 2.17
N GLU A 84 12.42 10.26 1.34
CA GLU A 84 13.04 9.86 0.07
C GLU A 84 12.07 9.07 -0.84
N PRO A 85 10.94 9.65 -1.24
CA PRO A 85 9.97 8.98 -2.09
C PRO A 85 10.60 8.48 -3.38
N ARG A 86 10.22 7.30 -3.84
CA ARG A 86 10.63 6.73 -5.13
C ARG A 86 9.49 6.81 -6.15
N VAL A 87 8.28 6.58 -5.71
CA VAL A 87 7.07 6.66 -6.51
C VAL A 87 6.05 7.50 -5.76
N VAL A 88 5.50 8.49 -6.44
CA VAL A 88 4.43 9.35 -5.89
C VAL A 88 3.19 9.21 -6.77
N ARG A 89 2.07 8.86 -6.18
CA ARG A 89 0.77 8.89 -6.86
C ARG A 89 0.19 10.30 -6.79
N ALA A 90 -0.23 10.82 -7.93
CA ALA A 90 -0.70 12.19 -8.08
C ALA A 90 -1.94 12.26 -8.95
N TRP A 91 -2.68 13.35 -8.81
CA TRP A 91 -3.97 13.55 -9.45
C TRP A 91 -3.86 14.48 -10.65
N PHE A 92 -4.38 14.03 -11.78
CA PHE A 92 -4.57 14.82 -12.97
C PHE A 92 -6.07 14.98 -13.21
N LYS A 93 -6.54 16.22 -13.33
CA LYS A 93 -7.97 16.54 -13.35
C LYS A 93 -8.40 17.04 -14.76
N PRO A 94 -8.79 16.13 -15.67
CA PRO A 94 -9.18 16.50 -17.04
C PRO A 94 -10.28 17.56 -17.11
N HIS A 95 -11.25 17.49 -16.21
CA HIS A 95 -12.34 18.45 -16.11
C HIS A 95 -11.90 19.87 -15.67
N GLN A 96 -10.70 20.03 -15.12
CA GLN A 96 -10.15 21.32 -14.71
C GLN A 96 -9.21 21.91 -15.76
N TYR A 97 -8.41 21.09 -16.46
CA TYR A 97 -7.53 21.61 -17.50
C TYR A 97 -8.21 21.79 -18.86
N TYR A 98 -9.44 21.32 -19.04
CA TYR A 98 -10.20 21.47 -20.27
C TYR A 98 -11.51 22.21 -20.05
N ASP A 99 -11.63 23.38 -20.70
CA ASP A 99 -12.87 24.13 -20.75
C ASP A 99 -13.75 23.64 -21.92
N ARG A 100 -14.82 22.96 -21.57
CA ARG A 100 -15.75 22.35 -22.52
C ARG A 100 -16.51 23.41 -23.37
N GLN A 101 -16.80 24.58 -22.81
CA GLN A 101 -17.56 25.61 -23.49
C GLN A 101 -16.71 26.28 -24.57
N THR A 102 -15.48 26.64 -24.24
CA THR A 102 -14.54 27.31 -25.13
C THR A 102 -13.68 26.35 -25.93
N LYS A 103 -13.68 25.04 -25.58
CA LYS A 103 -12.83 23.98 -26.15
C LYS A 103 -11.34 24.29 -26.02
N LYS A 104 -10.94 25.00 -24.98
CA LYS A 104 -9.55 25.38 -24.69
C LYS A 104 -8.94 24.57 -23.55
N PHE A 105 -7.64 24.39 -23.63
CA PHE A 105 -6.84 23.81 -22.58
C PHE A 105 -6.16 24.89 -21.75
N ASN A 106 -6.19 24.71 -20.42
CA ASN A 106 -5.35 25.41 -19.48
C ASN A 106 -4.72 24.35 -18.55
N PHE A 107 -3.54 23.88 -18.90
CA PHE A 107 -2.85 22.83 -18.12
C PHE A 107 -2.31 23.33 -16.77
N ASP A 108 -2.19 24.63 -16.63
CA ASP A 108 -1.83 25.30 -15.36
C ASP A 108 -3.06 26.01 -14.77
N TYR A 109 -4.13 25.25 -14.60
CA TYR A 109 -5.37 25.77 -14.05
C TYR A 109 -5.21 26.18 -12.58
N PRO A 110 -5.95 27.23 -12.13
CA PRO A 110 -5.93 27.65 -10.74
C PRO A 110 -6.54 26.57 -9.83
N THR A 111 -5.96 26.38 -8.66
CA THR A 111 -6.40 25.46 -7.62
C THR A 111 -6.84 26.23 -6.37
N ALA A 112 -7.32 25.52 -5.34
CA ALA A 112 -7.63 26.15 -4.06
C ALA A 112 -6.36 26.75 -3.42
N GLY A 113 -6.56 27.79 -2.60
CA GLY A 113 -5.44 28.42 -1.88
C GLY A 113 -4.58 29.38 -2.70
N GLY A 114 -4.97 29.67 -3.96
CA GLY A 114 -4.22 30.61 -4.81
C GLY A 114 -3.00 29.99 -5.50
N THR A 115 -2.89 28.69 -5.48
CA THR A 115 -1.88 27.92 -6.20
C THR A 115 -2.39 27.47 -7.57
N THR A 116 -1.53 26.82 -8.36
CA THR A 116 -1.85 26.29 -9.68
C THR A 116 -1.59 24.79 -9.78
N ALA A 117 -2.08 24.16 -10.84
CA ALA A 117 -1.80 22.76 -11.10
C ALA A 117 -0.29 22.50 -11.25
N TYR A 118 0.48 23.45 -11.77
CA TYR A 118 1.93 23.28 -11.88
C TYR A 118 2.61 23.39 -10.53
N ASP A 119 2.18 24.29 -9.64
CA ASP A 119 2.73 24.33 -8.28
C ASP A 119 2.63 22.97 -7.59
N TYR A 120 1.48 22.30 -7.71
CA TYR A 120 1.26 20.96 -7.17
C TYR A 120 2.12 19.89 -7.90
N LEU A 121 2.08 19.85 -9.24
CA LEU A 121 2.76 18.81 -10.01
C LEU A 121 4.29 18.97 -9.99
N ASP A 122 4.80 20.19 -9.90
CA ASP A 122 6.23 20.47 -9.73
C ASP A 122 6.72 19.96 -8.36
N GLN A 123 5.91 20.12 -7.28
CA GLN A 123 6.18 19.49 -5.99
C GLN A 123 6.23 17.96 -6.10
N VAL A 124 5.25 17.33 -6.75
CA VAL A 124 5.22 15.87 -6.98
C VAL A 124 6.45 15.40 -7.75
N ALA A 125 6.80 16.09 -8.83
CA ALA A 125 7.93 15.73 -9.69
C ALA A 125 9.28 15.90 -8.99
N ALA A 126 9.39 16.84 -8.06
CA ALA A 126 10.61 17.04 -7.25
C ALA A 126 10.81 15.93 -6.20
N GLN A 127 9.75 15.27 -5.75
CA GLN A 127 9.81 14.26 -4.69
C GLN A 127 10.24 12.89 -5.20
N GLY A 128 9.65 12.41 -6.30
CA GLY A 128 9.73 11.02 -6.72
C GLY A 128 10.47 10.80 -8.05
N LYS A 129 11.12 9.63 -8.16
CA LYS A 129 11.76 9.20 -9.41
C LYS A 129 10.75 8.73 -10.46
N SER A 130 9.54 8.35 -10.02
CA SER A 130 8.43 7.94 -10.87
C SER A 130 7.11 8.49 -10.32
N ILE A 131 6.20 8.82 -11.23
CA ILE A 131 4.85 9.27 -10.88
C ILE A 131 3.84 8.24 -11.38
N ILE A 132 2.88 7.87 -10.50
CA ILE A 132 1.62 7.27 -10.91
C ILE A 132 0.65 8.43 -11.15
N GLY A 133 0.25 8.65 -12.37
CA GLY A 133 -0.78 9.63 -12.70
C GLY A 133 -2.16 8.99 -12.62
N ASN A 134 -2.96 9.35 -11.63
CA ASN A 134 -4.38 9.09 -11.65
C ASN A 134 -5.06 10.14 -12.52
N PHE A 135 -5.52 9.75 -13.70
CA PHE A 135 -6.33 10.58 -14.56
C PHE A 135 -7.78 10.36 -14.20
N ASP A 136 -8.25 11.23 -13.33
CA ASP A 136 -9.62 11.25 -12.88
C ASP A 136 -10.61 11.42 -14.05
N GLN A 137 -11.87 11.37 -13.75
CA GLN A 137 -12.92 11.40 -14.77
C GLN A 137 -12.69 12.52 -15.78
N CYS A 138 -12.84 12.19 -17.05
CA CYS A 138 -12.68 13.15 -18.14
C CYS A 138 -13.68 14.32 -18.05
N ASP A 139 -14.86 14.06 -17.68
CA ASP A 139 -15.99 14.92 -17.29
C ASP A 139 -17.19 13.97 -17.17
N GLN A 140 -17.85 13.97 -16.05
CA GLN A 140 -19.05 13.15 -15.85
C GLN A 140 -20.13 13.43 -16.90
N ALA A 141 -20.27 14.68 -17.34
CA ALA A 141 -21.22 15.04 -18.37
C ALA A 141 -20.83 14.46 -19.74
N LEU A 142 -19.54 14.43 -20.09
CA LEU A 142 -19.05 13.80 -21.32
C LEU A 142 -19.21 12.28 -21.27
N MET A 143 -19.01 11.67 -20.13
CA MET A 143 -19.24 10.24 -19.91
C MET A 143 -20.71 9.86 -20.07
N ARG A 144 -21.62 10.64 -19.47
CA ARG A 144 -23.08 10.43 -19.60
C ARG A 144 -23.59 10.59 -21.05
N LEU A 145 -22.94 11.43 -21.84
CA LEU A 145 -23.30 11.67 -23.24
C LEU A 145 -22.63 10.71 -24.22
N ASN A 146 -21.93 9.67 -23.76
CA ASN A 146 -21.12 8.79 -24.61
C ASN A 146 -20.12 9.56 -25.52
N ALA A 147 -19.68 10.74 -25.11
CA ALA A 147 -18.78 11.59 -25.88
C ALA A 147 -17.33 11.07 -25.82
N THR A 148 -17.13 9.79 -26.19
CA THR A 148 -15.84 9.11 -26.17
C THR A 148 -14.78 9.84 -26.97
N ALA A 149 -15.17 10.45 -28.10
CA ALA A 149 -14.24 11.18 -28.95
C ALA A 149 -13.64 12.42 -28.26
N ASP A 150 -14.47 13.19 -27.53
CA ASP A 150 -14.00 14.36 -26.80
C ASP A 150 -13.12 13.95 -25.64
N CYS A 151 -13.49 12.94 -24.86
CA CYS A 151 -12.66 12.43 -23.79
C CYS A 151 -11.34 11.85 -24.29
N ARG A 152 -11.33 11.12 -25.41
CA ARG A 152 -10.10 10.64 -26.03
C ARG A 152 -9.15 11.80 -26.33
N TRP A 153 -9.68 12.86 -26.95
CA TRP A 153 -8.91 14.04 -27.30
C TRP A 153 -8.37 14.77 -26.05
N VAL A 154 -9.21 14.97 -25.04
CA VAL A 154 -8.83 15.61 -23.76
C VAL A 154 -7.75 14.81 -23.04
N LEU A 155 -7.91 13.49 -22.93
CA LEU A 155 -6.93 12.60 -22.31
C LEU A 155 -5.60 12.62 -23.09
N LYS A 156 -5.65 12.55 -24.44
CA LYS A 156 -4.45 12.60 -25.28
C LYS A 156 -3.69 13.91 -25.10
N ALA A 157 -4.41 15.04 -25.12
CA ALA A 157 -3.81 16.35 -24.92
C ALA A 157 -3.12 16.46 -23.55
N GLY A 158 -3.77 15.98 -22.47
CA GLY A 158 -3.21 15.96 -21.13
C GLY A 158 -1.98 15.08 -21.04
N LEU A 159 -2.04 13.83 -21.51
CA LEU A 159 -0.90 12.91 -21.47
C LEU A 159 0.28 13.43 -22.30
N MET A 160 0.04 13.96 -23.49
CA MET A 160 1.08 14.58 -24.33
C MET A 160 1.76 15.75 -23.62
N HIS A 161 0.97 16.61 -22.99
CA HIS A 161 1.47 17.80 -22.30
C HIS A 161 2.26 17.43 -21.05
N TYR A 162 1.63 16.66 -20.14
CA TYR A 162 2.23 16.33 -18.86
C TYR A 162 3.41 15.37 -18.98
N LYS A 163 3.40 14.44 -19.95
CA LYS A 163 4.57 13.57 -20.19
C LYS A 163 5.79 14.34 -20.68
N LYS A 164 5.59 15.39 -21.51
CA LYS A 164 6.69 16.29 -21.93
C LYS A 164 7.23 17.11 -20.77
N LYS A 165 6.33 17.67 -19.92
CA LYS A 165 6.73 18.51 -18.79
C LYS A 165 7.32 17.66 -17.65
N TYR A 166 6.76 16.47 -17.39
CA TYR A 166 7.17 15.57 -16.33
C TYR A 166 7.62 14.21 -16.89
N PRO A 167 8.89 14.06 -17.29
CA PRO A 167 9.41 12.79 -17.84
C PRO A 167 9.29 11.61 -16.88
N SER A 168 9.24 11.87 -15.57
CA SER A 168 9.02 10.87 -14.50
C SER A 168 7.59 10.30 -14.45
N LEU A 169 6.60 10.90 -15.13
CA LEU A 169 5.26 10.32 -15.28
C LEU A 169 5.39 8.99 -16.03
N ARG A 170 5.11 7.89 -15.32
CA ARG A 170 5.31 6.54 -15.85
C ARG A 170 4.04 5.73 -15.85
N TYR A 171 3.43 5.54 -14.69
CA TYR A 171 2.25 4.72 -14.55
C TYR A 171 0.98 5.55 -14.71
N ILE A 172 -0.01 4.99 -15.41
CA ILE A 172 -1.29 5.65 -15.64
C ILE A 172 -2.40 4.79 -15.08
N GLU A 173 -3.13 5.33 -14.12
CA GLU A 173 -4.44 4.84 -13.68
C GLU A 173 -5.54 5.71 -14.31
N VAL A 174 -6.56 5.06 -14.83
CA VAL A 174 -7.73 5.74 -15.40
C VAL A 174 -8.87 5.61 -14.42
N PHE A 175 -9.37 6.73 -13.94
CA PHE A 175 -10.34 6.90 -12.87
C PHE A 175 -9.82 6.52 -11.48
N ASN A 176 -10.58 6.95 -10.49
CA ASN A 176 -10.40 6.60 -9.09
C ASN A 176 -11.68 5.96 -8.57
N GLU A 177 -11.57 4.74 -8.05
CA GLU A 177 -12.67 4.02 -7.43
C GLU A 177 -13.94 3.99 -8.31
N PRO A 178 -13.85 3.49 -9.55
CA PRO A 178 -14.99 3.52 -10.48
C PRO A 178 -16.18 2.68 -10.01
N ASP A 179 -15.94 1.70 -9.15
CA ASP A 179 -16.93 0.79 -8.58
C ASP A 179 -17.62 1.32 -7.31
N LYS A 180 -17.32 2.56 -6.91
CA LYS A 180 -17.89 3.20 -5.73
C LYS A 180 -18.96 4.21 -6.11
N THR A 181 -20.08 4.18 -5.40
CA THR A 181 -21.02 5.29 -5.38
C THR A 181 -20.50 6.34 -4.42
N TRP A 182 -20.25 7.54 -4.93
CA TRP A 182 -19.86 8.67 -4.12
C TRP A 182 -21.11 9.42 -3.67
N GLU A 183 -21.32 9.48 -2.35
CA GLU A 183 -22.37 10.32 -1.77
C GLU A 183 -22.02 11.79 -2.06
N PRO A 184 -22.99 12.56 -2.48
CA PRO A 184 -22.71 13.89 -2.97
C PRO A 184 -22.50 14.89 -1.85
N THR A 185 -21.59 15.83 -2.08
CA THR A 185 -21.77 17.15 -1.54
C THR A 185 -22.73 18.00 -2.41
N GLU A 186 -22.81 17.75 -3.71
CA GLU A 186 -23.70 18.48 -4.65
C GLU A 186 -24.33 17.58 -5.75
N VAL A 187 -23.69 16.51 -6.18
CA VAL A 187 -24.21 15.61 -7.24
C VAL A 187 -23.83 14.16 -6.94
N GLU A 188 -24.83 13.28 -6.81
CA GLU A 188 -24.62 11.83 -6.66
C GLU A 188 -23.84 11.27 -7.86
N GLN A 189 -22.75 10.57 -7.57
CA GLN A 189 -21.94 9.86 -8.55
C GLN A 189 -22.14 8.36 -8.34
N PRO A 190 -23.04 7.71 -9.07
CA PRO A 190 -23.23 6.28 -8.96
C PRO A 190 -21.98 5.54 -9.41
N ALA A 191 -21.76 4.36 -8.86
CA ALA A 191 -20.75 3.42 -9.34
C ALA A 191 -20.89 3.23 -10.86
N MET A 192 -19.75 3.20 -11.53
CA MET A 192 -19.71 2.99 -12.97
C MET A 192 -19.95 1.50 -13.28
N PRO A 193 -20.86 1.14 -14.19
CA PRO A 193 -20.94 -0.22 -14.69
C PRO A 193 -19.59 -0.68 -15.24
N LEU A 194 -19.23 -1.94 -15.00
CA LEU A 194 -17.93 -2.48 -15.38
C LEU A 194 -17.64 -2.37 -16.90
N GLU A 195 -18.65 -2.63 -17.74
CA GLU A 195 -18.55 -2.54 -19.18
C GLU A 195 -18.29 -1.09 -19.63
N ASP A 196 -18.85 -0.11 -18.92
CA ASP A 196 -18.61 1.31 -19.19
C ASP A 196 -17.21 1.69 -18.81
N TYR A 197 -16.73 1.25 -17.63
CA TYR A 197 -15.35 1.42 -17.21
C TYR A 197 -14.39 0.81 -18.24
N TYR A 198 -14.64 -0.43 -18.69
CA TYR A 198 -13.75 -1.11 -19.63
C TYR A 198 -13.70 -0.39 -21.00
N ARG A 199 -14.80 0.17 -21.48
CA ARG A 199 -14.79 1.00 -22.70
C ARG A 199 -13.86 2.21 -22.56
N TRP A 200 -13.85 2.86 -21.39
CA TRP A 200 -12.92 3.94 -21.09
C TRP A 200 -11.48 3.47 -21.00
N TYR A 201 -11.26 2.32 -20.39
CA TYR A 201 -9.95 1.70 -20.35
C TYR A 201 -9.40 1.42 -21.77
N GLN A 202 -10.25 0.95 -22.69
CA GLN A 202 -9.89 0.77 -24.10
C GLN A 202 -9.45 2.08 -24.76
N VAL A 203 -10.18 3.16 -24.54
CA VAL A 203 -9.79 4.50 -25.03
C VAL A 203 -8.43 4.90 -24.44
N ALA A 204 -8.24 4.67 -23.15
CA ALA A 204 -7.04 5.09 -22.45
C ALA A 204 -5.77 4.34 -22.91
N TYR A 205 -5.81 3.01 -23.06
CA TYR A 205 -4.62 2.29 -23.53
C TYR A 205 -4.26 2.64 -24.98
N GLN A 206 -5.25 2.90 -25.83
CA GLN A 206 -4.99 3.38 -27.19
C GLN A 206 -4.31 4.75 -27.17
N VAL A 207 -4.79 5.67 -26.33
CA VAL A 207 -4.17 7.00 -26.17
C VAL A 207 -2.76 6.88 -25.61
N VAL A 208 -2.53 6.01 -24.63
CA VAL A 208 -1.18 5.75 -24.07
C VAL A 208 -0.23 5.25 -25.17
N ASN A 209 -0.67 4.32 -26.03
CA ASN A 209 0.12 3.86 -27.16
C ASN A 209 0.48 5.00 -28.12
N GLU A 210 -0.51 5.80 -28.52
CA GLU A 210 -0.28 6.94 -29.41
C GLU A 210 0.71 7.96 -28.83
N VAL A 211 0.57 8.27 -27.53
CA VAL A 211 1.48 9.20 -26.85
C VAL A 211 2.91 8.64 -26.81
N ASN A 212 3.06 7.34 -26.53
CA ASN A 212 4.37 6.68 -26.54
C ASN A 212 4.99 6.66 -27.94
N ASP A 213 4.19 6.41 -28.99
CA ASP A 213 4.65 6.38 -30.38
C ASP A 213 5.05 7.77 -30.88
N GLU A 214 4.29 8.80 -30.52
CA GLU A 214 4.54 10.17 -30.94
C GLU A 214 5.72 10.80 -30.17
N LEU A 215 5.81 10.58 -28.85
CA LEU A 215 6.85 11.20 -28.01
C LEU A 215 8.13 10.39 -27.97
N LYS A 216 8.05 9.07 -28.09
CA LYS A 216 9.16 8.13 -27.91
C LYS A 216 9.96 8.42 -26.63
N PRO A 217 9.30 8.54 -25.47
CA PRO A 217 9.95 8.98 -24.25
C PRO A 217 10.96 7.93 -23.76
N GLY A 218 12.04 8.37 -23.10
CA GLY A 218 13.04 7.46 -22.53
C GLY A 218 12.45 6.51 -21.48
N VAL A 219 11.40 6.92 -20.76
CA VAL A 219 10.56 6.07 -19.91
C VAL A 219 9.15 6.09 -20.52
N PRO A 220 8.66 5.02 -21.12
CA PRO A 220 7.32 4.97 -21.70
C PRO A 220 6.23 5.05 -20.61
N LEU A 221 5.03 5.45 -21.02
CA LEU A 221 3.83 5.36 -20.21
C LEU A 221 3.36 3.91 -20.15
N GLU A 222 3.03 3.45 -18.95
CA GLU A 222 2.53 2.11 -18.65
C GLU A 222 1.15 2.23 -18.02
N ILE A 223 0.11 1.66 -18.64
CA ILE A 223 -1.27 1.75 -18.14
C ILE A 223 -1.67 0.51 -17.38
N GLY A 224 -2.37 0.71 -16.26
CA GLY A 224 -2.98 -0.32 -15.44
C GLY A 224 -4.28 0.15 -14.81
N GLY A 225 -4.77 -0.59 -13.85
CA GLY A 225 -6.02 -0.32 -13.16
C GLY A 225 -6.65 -1.61 -12.62
N PRO A 226 -7.91 -1.56 -12.18
CA PRO A 226 -8.89 -0.45 -12.32
C PRO A 226 -8.89 0.57 -11.17
N ALA A 227 -7.99 0.51 -10.19
CA ALA A 227 -8.02 1.35 -8.99
C ALA A 227 -9.38 1.25 -8.26
N SER A 228 -9.92 0.02 -8.12
CA SER A 228 -11.21 -0.23 -7.48
C SER A 228 -11.18 0.19 -6.00
N TYR A 229 -12.35 0.59 -5.46
CA TYR A 229 -12.51 1.11 -4.10
C TYR A 229 -12.03 0.18 -3.00
N THR A 230 -12.11 -1.13 -3.27
CA THR A 230 -11.64 -2.18 -2.34
C THR A 230 -11.09 -3.34 -3.16
N PHE A 231 -10.63 -4.38 -2.48
CA PHE A 231 -10.42 -5.70 -3.09
C PHE A 231 -11.78 -6.28 -3.50
N ASN A 232 -12.35 -5.72 -4.57
CA ASN A 232 -13.66 -6.07 -5.11
C ASN A 232 -13.50 -7.19 -6.15
N GLU A 233 -13.69 -8.43 -5.71
CA GLU A 233 -13.48 -9.62 -6.53
C GLU A 233 -14.28 -9.58 -7.84
N ASP A 234 -15.57 -9.24 -7.78
CA ASP A 234 -16.44 -9.20 -8.96
C ASP A 234 -15.96 -8.16 -9.99
N PHE A 235 -15.57 -6.97 -9.52
CA PHE A 235 -15.11 -5.90 -10.41
C PHE A 235 -13.73 -6.21 -11.00
N LEU A 236 -12.81 -6.73 -10.18
CA LEU A 236 -11.45 -7.07 -10.60
C LEU A 236 -11.43 -8.25 -11.59
N THR A 237 -12.17 -9.32 -11.28
CA THR A 237 -12.24 -10.50 -12.16
C THR A 237 -13.00 -10.18 -13.45
N GLY A 238 -14.09 -9.42 -13.36
CA GLY A 238 -14.83 -8.95 -14.52
C GLY A 238 -13.99 -8.06 -15.44
N PHE A 239 -13.16 -7.16 -14.88
CA PHE A 239 -12.20 -6.38 -15.65
C PHE A 239 -11.20 -7.28 -16.41
N LEU A 240 -10.65 -8.30 -15.76
CA LEU A 240 -9.76 -9.27 -16.40
C LEU A 240 -10.47 -10.07 -17.49
N ASP A 241 -11.74 -10.44 -17.29
CA ASP A 241 -12.55 -11.15 -18.28
C ASP A 241 -12.80 -10.30 -19.53
N LEU A 242 -13.12 -9.01 -19.36
CA LEU A 242 -13.28 -8.09 -20.47
C LEU A 242 -11.96 -7.85 -21.19
N TYR A 243 -10.84 -7.75 -20.46
CA TYR A 243 -9.52 -7.63 -21.06
C TYR A 243 -9.16 -8.86 -21.90
N VAL A 244 -9.48 -10.07 -21.44
CA VAL A 244 -9.22 -11.29 -22.23
C VAL A 244 -10.08 -11.32 -23.50
N LYS A 245 -11.36 -10.93 -23.41
CA LYS A 245 -12.30 -10.88 -24.54
C LYS A 245 -11.98 -9.80 -25.56
N ASP A 246 -11.23 -8.77 -25.19
CA ASP A 246 -10.81 -7.71 -26.09
C ASP A 246 -9.87 -8.28 -27.16
N ASP A 247 -10.24 -8.18 -28.43
CA ASP A 247 -9.50 -8.70 -29.58
C ASP A 247 -8.48 -7.69 -30.14
N ASN A 248 -8.41 -6.47 -29.56
CA ASN A 248 -7.43 -5.47 -29.96
C ASN A 248 -6.01 -5.96 -29.66
N LYS A 249 -5.20 -6.09 -30.72
CA LYS A 249 -3.81 -6.61 -30.61
C LYS A 249 -2.86 -5.66 -29.87
N ASP A 250 -3.23 -4.37 -29.84
CA ASP A 250 -2.43 -3.32 -29.21
C ASP A 250 -2.87 -3.03 -27.77
N LYS A 251 -3.79 -3.83 -27.23
CA LYS A 251 -4.23 -3.69 -25.84
C LYS A 251 -3.07 -3.78 -24.85
N LYS A 252 -3.11 -2.93 -23.83
CA LYS A 252 -2.07 -2.84 -22.79
C LYS A 252 -2.69 -3.02 -21.42
N PHE A 253 -1.94 -3.67 -20.55
CA PHE A 253 -2.26 -3.86 -19.14
C PHE A 253 -0.96 -4.16 -18.40
N ALA A 254 -0.35 -3.16 -17.79
CA ALA A 254 0.97 -3.28 -17.16
C ALA A 254 0.90 -3.74 -15.71
N PHE A 255 -0.13 -3.36 -14.98
CA PHE A 255 -0.33 -3.71 -13.57
C PHE A 255 -1.82 -3.75 -13.24
N ILE A 256 -2.20 -4.53 -12.24
CA ILE A 256 -3.52 -4.45 -11.63
C ILE A 256 -3.45 -3.55 -10.41
N SER A 257 -4.47 -2.72 -10.18
CA SER A 257 -4.52 -1.89 -8.98
C SER A 257 -5.90 -1.88 -8.33
N TYR A 258 -5.89 -1.71 -7.00
CA TYR A 258 -7.07 -1.57 -6.16
C TYR A 258 -6.70 -0.81 -4.88
N HIS A 259 -7.74 -0.42 -4.12
CA HIS A 259 -7.61 0.17 -2.79
C HIS A 259 -8.00 -0.82 -1.70
N GLN A 260 -7.56 -0.59 -0.45
CA GLN A 260 -7.91 -1.47 0.66
C GLN A 260 -8.07 -0.71 1.97
N TYR A 261 -9.32 -0.52 2.38
CA TYR A 261 -9.66 0.17 3.62
C TYR A 261 -10.53 -0.66 4.58
N LYS A 262 -10.90 -1.89 4.19
CA LYS A 262 -11.90 -2.68 4.93
C LYS A 262 -11.32 -3.69 5.91
N GLN A 263 -9.99 -3.83 6.00
CA GLN A 263 -9.35 -4.90 6.78
C GLN A 263 -8.81 -4.42 8.15
N ARG A 264 -9.44 -3.40 8.72
CA ARG A 264 -9.03 -2.81 10.01
C ARG A 264 -9.10 -3.76 11.20
N ASP A 265 -10.09 -4.65 11.20
CA ASP A 265 -10.35 -5.67 12.24
C ASP A 265 -9.74 -7.04 11.92
N ARG A 266 -9.28 -7.21 10.68
CA ARG A 266 -8.69 -8.45 10.18
C ARG A 266 -7.49 -8.18 9.25
N PRO A 267 -6.47 -7.43 9.69
CA PRO A 267 -5.37 -7.02 8.81
C PRO A 267 -4.60 -8.19 8.17
N ALA A 268 -4.61 -9.38 8.78
CA ALA A 268 -4.00 -10.57 8.20
C ALA A 268 -4.64 -11.02 6.87
N ALA A 269 -5.89 -10.63 6.60
CA ALA A 269 -6.60 -11.02 5.38
C ALA A 269 -5.88 -10.51 4.10
N VAL A 270 -5.19 -9.38 4.15
CA VAL A 270 -4.49 -8.82 2.98
C VAL A 270 -3.30 -9.69 2.53
N ALA A 271 -2.79 -10.58 3.38
CA ALA A 271 -1.66 -11.43 3.06
C ALA A 271 -1.90 -12.36 1.86
N GLN A 272 -3.14 -12.66 1.55
CA GLN A 272 -3.52 -13.58 0.45
C GLN A 272 -3.91 -12.86 -0.83
N GLU A 273 -4.17 -11.55 -0.80
CA GLU A 273 -4.75 -10.81 -1.93
C GLU A 273 -3.90 -10.91 -3.20
N ARG A 274 -2.57 -10.79 -3.06
CA ARG A 274 -1.66 -10.90 -4.21
C ARG A 274 -1.73 -12.29 -4.88
N GLU A 275 -1.71 -13.36 -4.10
CA GLU A 275 -1.77 -14.72 -4.66
C GLU A 275 -3.15 -15.03 -5.27
N ILE A 276 -4.21 -14.51 -4.67
CA ILE A 276 -5.57 -14.59 -5.25
C ILE A 276 -5.58 -13.93 -6.63
N VAL A 277 -5.05 -12.71 -6.76
CA VAL A 277 -4.95 -11.99 -8.05
C VAL A 277 -4.11 -12.77 -9.06
N ARG A 278 -2.98 -13.35 -8.65
CA ARG A 278 -2.16 -14.20 -9.52
C ARG A 278 -2.91 -15.44 -9.99
N GLY A 279 -3.70 -16.07 -9.10
CA GLY A 279 -4.61 -17.16 -9.46
C GLY A 279 -5.59 -16.75 -10.56
N TRP A 280 -6.26 -15.59 -10.39
CA TRP A 280 -7.18 -15.09 -11.40
C TRP A 280 -6.51 -14.83 -12.76
N MET A 281 -5.28 -14.31 -12.76
CA MET A 281 -4.51 -14.10 -14.00
C MET A 281 -4.13 -15.43 -14.66
N ARG A 282 -3.65 -16.40 -13.88
CA ARG A 282 -3.29 -17.75 -14.33
C ARG A 282 -4.47 -18.47 -14.99
N ASP A 283 -5.65 -18.44 -14.36
CA ASP A 283 -6.88 -19.05 -14.86
C ASP A 283 -7.31 -18.46 -16.20
N ARG A 284 -6.97 -17.20 -16.45
CA ARG A 284 -7.24 -16.46 -17.69
C ARG A 284 -6.10 -16.49 -18.69
N LYS A 285 -5.04 -17.23 -18.43
CA LYS A 285 -3.82 -17.32 -19.25
C LYS A 285 -3.15 -15.96 -19.46
N LEU A 286 -3.28 -15.08 -18.49
CA LEU A 286 -2.53 -13.83 -18.41
C LEU A 286 -1.19 -14.09 -17.68
N ASP A 287 -0.26 -13.14 -17.83
CA ASP A 287 1.00 -13.19 -17.10
C ASP A 287 0.75 -13.01 -15.60
N GLU A 288 0.90 -14.09 -14.84
CA GLU A 288 0.70 -14.11 -13.39
C GLU A 288 1.75 -13.31 -12.60
N ASN A 289 2.87 -12.96 -13.23
CA ASN A 289 3.92 -12.13 -12.62
C ASN A 289 3.68 -10.63 -12.82
N ARG A 290 2.56 -10.26 -13.42
CA ARG A 290 2.19 -8.86 -13.57
C ARG A 290 2.04 -8.21 -12.19
N PRO A 291 2.62 -7.00 -12.00
CA PRO A 291 2.62 -6.35 -10.70
C PRO A 291 1.21 -6.09 -10.15
N VAL A 292 1.07 -6.25 -8.85
CA VAL A 292 -0.12 -5.89 -8.07
C VAL A 292 0.19 -4.63 -7.27
N PHE A 293 -0.56 -3.56 -7.51
CA PHE A 293 -0.42 -2.28 -6.84
C PHE A 293 -1.64 -2.03 -5.96
N VAL A 294 -1.43 -1.89 -4.67
CA VAL A 294 -2.43 -1.37 -3.75
C VAL A 294 -2.20 0.14 -3.66
N THR A 295 -2.86 0.89 -4.55
CA THR A 295 -2.55 2.30 -4.76
C THR A 295 -3.12 3.24 -3.71
N GLU A 296 -4.00 2.72 -2.84
CA GLU A 296 -4.37 3.34 -1.57
C GLU A 296 -4.68 2.26 -0.54
N TYR A 297 -4.13 2.37 0.66
CA TYR A 297 -4.54 1.53 1.76
C TYR A 297 -4.57 2.29 3.07
N GLY A 298 -5.31 1.75 4.03
CA GLY A 298 -5.39 2.32 5.36
C GLY A 298 -6.44 1.67 6.25
N VAL A 299 -6.45 2.13 7.49
CA VAL A 299 -7.57 1.93 8.41
C VAL A 299 -8.30 3.26 8.56
N PHE A 300 -9.62 3.23 8.69
CA PHE A 300 -10.41 4.42 8.97
C PHE A 300 -10.81 4.43 10.44
N PRO A 301 -9.97 4.94 11.35
CA PRO A 301 -10.37 5.12 12.72
C PRO A 301 -11.39 6.25 12.84
N GLY A 302 -12.16 6.25 13.87
CA GLY A 302 -12.81 7.41 14.41
C GLY A 302 -14.27 7.63 14.08
N ALA A 303 -14.71 7.55 12.87
CA ALA A 303 -16.06 8.03 12.50
C ALA A 303 -17.21 7.32 13.23
N ASN A 304 -16.99 6.13 13.81
CA ASN A 304 -18.02 5.36 14.53
C ASN A 304 -17.45 4.54 15.72
N THR A 305 -16.23 4.80 16.17
CA THR A 305 -15.59 4.01 17.23
C THR A 305 -15.76 4.58 18.62
N GLY A 306 -16.23 5.82 18.74
CA GLY A 306 -16.32 6.53 20.03
C GLY A 306 -14.96 6.88 20.65
N THR A 307 -13.87 6.70 19.90
CA THR A 307 -12.50 7.05 20.33
C THR A 307 -12.22 8.54 20.17
N THR A 308 -11.20 9.04 20.88
CA THR A 308 -10.76 10.43 20.73
C THR A 308 -9.96 10.59 19.42
N PHE A 309 -9.85 11.82 18.94
CA PHE A 309 -9.05 12.16 17.76
C PHE A 309 -7.59 11.70 17.92
N GLU A 310 -7.02 11.91 19.10
CA GLU A 310 -5.63 11.54 19.42
C GLU A 310 -5.40 10.03 19.38
N ALA A 311 -6.34 9.27 19.95
CA ALA A 311 -6.29 7.81 19.91
C ALA A 311 -6.43 7.28 18.48
N ASP A 312 -7.26 7.93 17.66
CA ASP A 312 -7.45 7.57 16.26
C ASP A 312 -6.19 7.76 15.42
N LEU A 313 -5.42 8.83 15.64
CA LEU A 313 -4.15 9.08 14.95
C LEU A 313 -3.13 7.97 15.21
N LEU A 314 -3.01 7.52 16.46
CA LEU A 314 -2.10 6.44 16.82
C LEU A 314 -2.59 5.09 16.27
N THR A 315 -3.90 4.81 16.40
CA THR A 315 -4.53 3.60 15.82
C THR A 315 -4.34 3.54 14.32
N HIS A 316 -4.48 4.66 13.62
CA HIS A 316 -4.22 4.74 12.18
C HIS A 316 -2.77 4.35 11.86
N ALA A 317 -1.79 4.96 12.53
CA ALA A 317 -0.38 4.66 12.31
C ALA A 317 -0.04 3.18 12.57
N ALA A 318 -0.53 2.61 13.68
CA ALA A 318 -0.32 1.20 14.02
C ALA A 318 -1.00 0.25 13.01
N GLY A 319 -2.20 0.61 12.54
CA GLY A 319 -2.90 -0.13 11.49
C GLY A 319 -2.15 -0.11 10.16
N MET A 320 -1.58 1.05 9.79
CA MET A 320 -0.74 1.19 8.60
C MET A 320 0.52 0.34 8.69
N ALA A 321 1.18 0.30 9.86
CA ALA A 321 2.34 -0.56 10.10
C ALA A 321 1.98 -2.04 9.94
N THR A 322 0.84 -2.44 10.50
CA THR A 322 0.38 -3.84 10.49
C THR A 322 -0.03 -4.30 9.09
N LEU A 323 -0.83 -3.52 8.36
CA LEU A 323 -1.19 -3.82 6.96
C LEU A 323 0.07 -3.85 6.08
N GLY A 324 0.95 -2.86 6.22
CA GLY A 324 2.21 -2.79 5.47
C GLY A 324 3.13 -4.00 5.70
N ARG A 325 3.14 -4.55 6.92
CA ARG A 325 3.83 -5.82 7.21
C ARG A 325 3.26 -6.97 6.39
N TYR A 326 1.94 -7.13 6.35
CA TYR A 326 1.32 -8.22 5.60
C TYR A 326 1.54 -8.09 4.09
N TYR A 327 1.46 -6.88 3.54
CA TYR A 327 1.82 -6.63 2.15
C TYR A 327 3.29 -6.95 1.85
N ALA A 328 4.22 -6.58 2.73
CA ALA A 328 5.62 -6.89 2.58
C ALA A 328 5.87 -8.41 2.50
N TYR A 329 5.33 -9.17 3.44
CA TYR A 329 5.50 -10.63 3.47
C TYR A 329 4.73 -11.37 2.37
N SER A 330 3.65 -10.82 1.82
CA SER A 330 2.96 -11.37 0.65
C SER A 330 3.70 -11.12 -0.66
N GLY A 331 4.70 -10.25 -0.66
CA GLY A 331 5.43 -9.85 -1.85
C GLY A 331 4.63 -8.95 -2.79
N THR A 332 3.65 -8.19 -2.27
CA THR A 332 2.93 -7.16 -3.03
C THR A 332 3.92 -6.11 -3.51
N GLU A 333 3.93 -5.85 -4.82
CA GLU A 333 5.00 -5.07 -5.48
C GLU A 333 4.96 -3.58 -5.11
N MET A 334 3.77 -3.05 -4.86
CA MET A 334 3.60 -1.67 -4.39
C MET A 334 2.36 -1.54 -3.52
N TYR A 335 2.48 -0.89 -2.40
CA TYR A 335 1.37 -0.57 -1.52
C TYR A 335 1.59 0.83 -0.96
N MET A 336 0.66 1.72 -1.29
CA MET A 336 0.76 3.15 -1.05
C MET A 336 -0.26 3.56 0.01
N HIS A 337 0.24 4.14 1.08
CA HIS A 337 -0.67 4.69 2.06
C HIS A 337 -1.45 5.89 1.52
N TRP A 338 -2.58 6.19 2.08
CA TRP A 338 -3.33 7.42 1.94
C TRP A 338 -3.21 8.22 3.25
N VAL A 339 -2.61 9.38 3.40
CA VAL A 339 -2.06 10.33 2.44
C VAL A 339 -1.16 11.34 3.20
N TYR A 340 -0.44 12.23 2.50
CA TYR A 340 0.33 13.29 3.17
C TYR A 340 -0.56 14.23 3.97
N ASP A 341 -1.60 14.75 3.36
CA ASP A 341 -2.54 15.69 3.92
C ASP A 341 -3.95 15.48 3.38
N HIS A 342 -4.97 15.58 4.23
CA HIS A 342 -6.35 15.35 3.87
C HIS A 342 -7.29 16.23 4.68
N LEU A 343 -7.64 17.41 4.16
CA LEU A 343 -8.43 18.42 4.84
C LEU A 343 -9.77 17.91 5.41
N ASP A 344 -10.42 16.96 4.73
CA ASP A 344 -11.70 16.42 5.19
C ASP A 344 -11.57 15.40 6.31
N ASN A 345 -10.35 14.87 6.54
CA ASN A 345 -10.11 13.85 7.55
C ASN A 345 -8.64 13.78 7.96
N GLU A 346 -8.20 14.70 8.79
CA GLU A 346 -6.84 14.75 9.34
C GLU A 346 -6.37 13.43 9.98
N ARG A 347 -7.31 12.57 10.45
CA ARG A 347 -6.98 11.26 11.02
C ARG A 347 -6.17 10.36 10.09
N LYS A 348 -6.18 10.63 8.79
CA LYS A 348 -5.43 9.90 7.77
C LYS A 348 -4.14 10.60 7.37
N SER A 349 -3.95 11.84 7.78
CA SER A 349 -2.84 12.68 7.35
C SER A 349 -1.53 12.33 8.05
N MET A 350 -0.42 12.59 7.37
CA MET A 350 0.90 12.64 7.99
C MET A 350 1.16 14.01 8.60
N PHE A 351 0.66 15.07 7.95
CA PHE A 351 0.89 16.46 8.32
C PHE A 351 -0.32 17.06 9.00
N VAL A 352 -0.08 18.06 9.82
CA VAL A 352 -1.09 18.80 10.56
C VAL A 352 -1.59 19.94 9.70
N ASP A 353 -2.89 19.99 9.44
CA ASP A 353 -3.51 21.08 8.68
C ASP A 353 -3.18 22.44 9.31
N ALA A 354 -2.90 23.41 8.43
CA ALA A 354 -2.60 24.80 8.80
C ALA A 354 -1.37 24.99 9.71
N VAL A 355 -0.56 23.96 9.95
CA VAL A 355 0.70 24.02 10.71
C VAL A 355 1.83 23.50 9.86
N ASP A 356 2.51 24.39 9.15
CA ASP A 356 3.66 24.05 8.29
C ASP A 356 4.74 23.29 9.08
N GLY A 357 5.02 22.05 8.68
CA GLY A 357 5.95 21.13 9.36
C GLY A 357 5.39 20.45 10.60
N GLY A 358 4.13 20.58 10.94
CA GLY A 358 3.47 19.78 11.97
C GLY A 358 3.26 18.35 11.53
N VAL A 359 3.52 17.36 12.40
CA VAL A 359 3.42 15.93 12.03
C VAL A 359 2.61 15.10 13.01
N TYR A 360 1.91 14.12 12.48
CA TYR A 360 1.21 13.07 13.22
C TYR A 360 2.05 11.80 13.38
N PRO A 361 1.66 10.87 14.28
CA PRO A 361 2.37 9.59 14.49
C PRO A 361 2.66 8.81 13.21
N TYR A 362 1.80 8.94 12.20
CA TYR A 362 1.95 8.27 10.93
C TYR A 362 3.21 8.71 10.15
N TYR A 363 3.57 10.00 10.16
CA TYR A 363 4.84 10.46 9.58
C TYR A 363 6.05 9.77 10.24
N ASN A 364 6.01 9.65 11.57
CA ASN A 364 7.08 9.00 12.34
C ASN A 364 7.19 7.50 12.05
N LEU A 365 6.06 6.82 11.80
CA LEU A 365 6.08 5.44 11.30
C LEU A 365 6.86 5.36 9.97
N VAL A 366 6.58 6.26 9.02
CA VAL A 366 7.26 6.21 7.71
C VAL A 366 8.75 6.49 7.85
N LEU A 367 9.15 7.38 8.76
CA LEU A 367 10.57 7.57 9.11
C LEU A 367 11.19 6.29 9.70
N MET A 368 10.48 5.55 10.57
CA MET A 368 10.95 4.25 11.06
C MET A 368 11.12 3.25 9.90
N GLN A 369 10.16 3.20 8.97
CA GLN A 369 10.26 2.34 7.80
C GLN A 369 11.49 2.68 6.94
N ARG A 370 11.85 3.96 6.80
CA ARG A 370 13.09 4.37 6.11
C ARG A 370 14.37 3.75 6.68
N MET A 371 14.36 3.43 7.98
CA MET A 371 15.51 2.84 8.65
C MET A 371 15.59 1.31 8.50
N LEU A 372 14.60 0.67 7.89
CA LEU A 372 14.62 -0.75 7.59
C LEU A 372 15.73 -1.11 6.60
N GLY A 373 16.11 -2.38 6.57
CA GLY A 373 17.10 -2.91 5.63
C GLY A 373 16.55 -3.14 4.23
N THR A 374 17.33 -3.81 3.39
CA THR A 374 17.00 -4.07 1.98
C THR A 374 16.60 -5.51 1.70
N ARG A 375 16.69 -6.39 2.69
CA ARG A 375 16.34 -7.82 2.59
C ARG A 375 15.31 -8.16 3.67
N LEU A 376 14.24 -8.82 3.28
CA LEU A 376 13.21 -9.29 4.20
C LEU A 376 13.67 -10.58 4.89
N VAL A 377 13.44 -10.68 6.19
CA VAL A 377 13.67 -11.89 6.99
C VAL A 377 12.44 -12.23 7.81
N PRO A 378 12.20 -13.51 8.16
CA PRO A 378 11.00 -13.89 8.90
C PRO A 378 10.97 -13.28 10.30
N ALA A 379 9.77 -12.88 10.72
CA ALA A 379 9.46 -12.47 12.06
C ALA A 379 8.14 -13.13 12.50
N GLU A 380 8.25 -14.03 13.46
CA GLU A 380 7.13 -14.78 14.03
C GLU A 380 6.76 -14.25 15.40
N SER A 381 5.47 -14.16 15.72
CA SER A 381 4.98 -13.67 17.00
C SER A 381 3.96 -14.64 17.60
N ASN A 382 4.13 -14.98 18.88
CA ASN A 382 3.11 -15.72 19.64
C ASN A 382 2.10 -14.79 20.32
N ALA A 383 2.18 -13.48 20.04
CA ALA A 383 1.34 -12.44 20.64
C ALA A 383 0.41 -11.76 19.61
N VAL A 384 0.23 -12.36 18.45
CA VAL A 384 -0.67 -11.90 17.39
C VAL A 384 -1.77 -12.94 17.16
N ALA A 385 -3.02 -12.50 17.06
CA ALA A 385 -4.14 -13.37 16.72
C ALA A 385 -4.17 -13.69 15.21
N ASP A 386 -4.93 -14.71 14.81
CA ASP A 386 -5.13 -15.08 13.40
C ASP A 386 -5.72 -13.95 12.55
N THR A 387 -6.43 -13.02 13.18
CA THR A 387 -6.93 -11.80 12.54
C THR A 387 -5.83 -10.80 12.21
N GLY A 388 -4.66 -10.91 12.85
CA GLY A 388 -3.57 -9.95 12.77
C GLY A 388 -3.60 -8.86 13.84
N ILE A 389 -4.54 -8.93 14.78
CA ILE A 389 -4.61 -8.04 15.96
C ILE A 389 -3.60 -8.53 17.00
N GLY A 390 -2.90 -7.62 17.64
CA GLY A 390 -1.88 -7.92 18.65
C GLY A 390 -0.49 -7.44 18.26
N VAL A 391 0.54 -8.10 18.80
CA VAL A 391 1.93 -7.74 18.54
C VAL A 391 2.45 -8.49 17.33
N SER A 392 2.86 -7.77 16.32
CA SER A 392 3.50 -8.29 15.11
C SER A 392 4.79 -7.53 14.79
N ALA A 393 5.61 -8.05 13.88
CA ALA A 393 6.84 -7.38 13.48
C ALA A 393 7.14 -7.53 11.99
N LEU A 394 7.76 -6.50 11.42
CA LEU A 394 8.42 -6.48 10.12
C LEU A 394 9.93 -6.44 10.35
N ALA A 395 10.63 -7.47 9.92
CA ALA A 395 12.08 -7.59 10.14
C ALA A 395 12.85 -7.61 8.82
N THR A 396 13.96 -6.92 8.81
CA THR A 396 14.83 -6.79 7.65
C THR A 396 16.29 -6.86 8.02
N THR A 397 17.12 -7.27 7.06
CA THR A 397 18.57 -7.17 7.12
C THR A 397 19.10 -6.22 6.05
N GLY A 398 20.30 -5.74 6.25
CA GLY A 398 21.04 -4.93 5.30
C GLY A 398 22.53 -5.10 5.52
N ASP A 399 23.33 -4.26 4.85
CA ASP A 399 24.77 -4.28 5.08
C ASP A 399 25.07 -3.95 6.55
N ARG A 400 25.61 -4.92 7.28
CA ARG A 400 25.99 -4.82 8.71
C ARG A 400 24.83 -4.36 9.63
N LYS A 401 23.58 -4.67 9.30
CA LYS A 401 22.40 -4.18 10.02
C LYS A 401 21.29 -5.23 10.09
N VAL A 402 20.61 -5.29 11.24
CA VAL A 402 19.28 -5.90 11.42
C VAL A 402 18.35 -4.81 11.96
N ALA A 403 17.16 -4.69 11.37
CA ALA A 403 16.14 -3.73 11.81
C ALA A 403 14.79 -4.42 11.94
N VAL A 404 14.12 -4.20 13.07
CA VAL A 404 12.83 -4.84 13.40
C VAL A 404 11.84 -3.78 13.84
N LEU A 405 10.78 -3.58 13.07
CA LEU A 405 9.65 -2.73 13.40
C LEU A 405 8.56 -3.58 14.06
N LEU A 406 8.40 -3.45 15.36
CA LEU A 406 7.34 -4.10 16.15
C LEU A 406 6.13 -3.17 16.22
N THR A 407 4.94 -3.74 16.17
CA THR A 407 3.68 -3.00 16.28
C THR A 407 2.72 -3.77 17.18
N ASN A 408 2.17 -3.11 18.19
CA ASN A 408 1.06 -3.63 19.01
C ASN A 408 -0.25 -3.02 18.47
N TYR A 409 -0.84 -3.62 17.44
CA TYR A 409 -2.07 -3.11 16.85
C TYR A 409 -3.30 -3.65 17.57
N GLN A 410 -4.14 -2.74 18.06
CA GLN A 410 -5.36 -3.04 18.80
C GLN A 410 -6.53 -2.24 18.21
N TRP A 411 -7.54 -2.94 17.73
CA TRP A 411 -8.70 -2.29 17.10
C TRP A 411 -9.95 -2.25 18.00
N THR A 412 -10.09 -3.16 18.96
CA THR A 412 -11.31 -3.38 19.75
C THR A 412 -11.18 -2.91 21.20
N ASP A 413 -12.32 -2.79 21.89
CA ASP A 413 -12.38 -2.62 23.32
C ASP A 413 -11.61 -3.74 24.04
N GLY A 414 -10.92 -3.39 25.14
CA GLY A 414 -10.05 -4.34 25.87
C GLY A 414 -8.62 -4.40 25.33
N ALA A 415 -8.23 -3.39 24.56
CA ALA A 415 -6.86 -3.22 24.10
C ALA A 415 -5.83 -3.37 25.22
N ALA A 416 -4.78 -4.17 25.00
CA ALA A 416 -3.78 -4.50 25.99
C ALA A 416 -2.40 -3.99 25.61
N GLU A 417 -1.67 -3.55 26.63
CA GLU A 417 -0.24 -3.34 26.58
C GLU A 417 0.49 -4.67 26.72
N HIS A 418 1.70 -4.76 26.20
CA HIS A 418 2.45 -6.02 26.19
C HIS A 418 3.92 -5.81 26.52
N ASP A 419 4.39 -6.60 27.51
CA ASP A 419 5.81 -6.86 27.65
C ASP A 419 6.19 -7.99 26.69
N VAL A 420 7.16 -7.73 25.83
CA VAL A 420 7.54 -8.60 24.72
C VAL A 420 9.04 -8.85 24.74
N THR A 421 9.43 -10.09 24.52
CA THR A 421 10.82 -10.45 24.21
C THR A 421 11.01 -10.43 22.71
N LEU A 422 11.87 -9.56 22.19
CA LEU A 422 12.38 -9.64 20.84
C LEU A 422 13.57 -10.59 20.81
N ALA A 423 13.37 -11.77 20.27
CA ALA A 423 14.34 -12.84 20.17
C ALA A 423 15.02 -12.81 18.80
N LEU A 424 16.21 -12.21 18.71
CA LEU A 424 17.05 -12.22 17.50
C LEU A 424 17.81 -13.55 17.46
N ARG A 425 17.76 -14.22 16.33
CA ARG A 425 18.39 -15.54 16.10
C ARG A 425 19.24 -15.52 14.84
N ASN A 426 20.28 -16.32 14.84
CA ASN A 426 21.18 -16.51 13.69
C ASN A 426 21.73 -15.17 13.14
N LEU A 427 22.14 -14.29 14.09
CA LEU A 427 22.74 -13.00 13.71
C LEU A 427 24.00 -13.23 12.86
N PRO A 428 24.20 -12.47 11.76
CA PRO A 428 25.35 -12.64 10.87
C PRO A 428 26.67 -12.27 11.56
N GLU A 429 27.77 -12.83 11.07
CA GLU A 429 29.10 -12.61 11.62
C GLU A 429 29.45 -11.12 11.71
N SER A 430 29.00 -10.30 10.75
CA SER A 430 29.20 -8.84 10.77
C SER A 430 28.64 -8.15 12.02
N LEU A 431 27.67 -8.76 12.73
CA LEU A 431 27.07 -8.26 13.96
C LEU A 431 27.58 -8.99 15.22
N THR A 432 28.29 -10.10 15.07
CA THR A 432 28.75 -10.91 16.22
C THR A 432 30.25 -10.86 16.42
N ALA A 433 31.03 -10.46 15.42
CA ALA A 433 32.49 -10.41 15.50
C ALA A 433 33.03 -9.20 16.29
N GLY A 434 32.24 -8.16 16.50
CA GLY A 434 32.65 -6.91 17.13
C GLY A 434 31.60 -6.31 18.06
N GLU A 435 31.79 -5.04 18.37
CA GLU A 435 30.76 -4.24 19.02
C GLU A 435 29.68 -3.82 18.02
N VAL A 436 28.45 -3.76 18.52
CA VAL A 436 27.29 -3.21 17.79
C VAL A 436 26.68 -2.06 18.58
N THR A 437 26.06 -1.15 17.87
CA THR A 437 25.15 -0.16 18.46
C THR A 437 23.72 -0.68 18.32
N VAL A 438 23.00 -0.71 19.44
CA VAL A 438 21.56 -0.98 19.49
C VAL A 438 20.85 0.35 19.70
N GLU A 439 19.92 0.67 18.82
CA GLU A 439 19.08 1.87 18.91
C GLU A 439 17.62 1.45 18.92
N ARG A 440 16.81 2.13 19.72
CA ARG A 440 15.36 1.96 19.75
C ARG A 440 14.66 3.30 19.54
N TYR A 441 13.72 3.31 18.61
CA TYR A 441 12.81 4.43 18.35
C TYR A 441 11.41 4.01 18.75
N LEU A 442 10.60 4.98 19.23
CA LEU A 442 9.26 4.70 19.77
C LEU A 442 8.26 5.73 19.27
N VAL A 443 7.09 5.25 18.88
CA VAL A 443 5.88 6.02 18.65
C VAL A 443 4.76 5.39 19.47
N ASP A 444 4.24 6.11 20.44
CA ASP A 444 3.17 5.64 21.32
C ASP A 444 2.26 6.82 21.77
N ALA A 445 1.43 6.59 22.77
CA ALA A 445 0.53 7.64 23.28
C ALA A 445 1.26 8.87 23.83
N GLN A 446 2.53 8.74 24.21
CA GLN A 446 3.30 9.81 24.87
C GLN A 446 4.54 10.26 24.09
N THR A 447 5.09 9.37 23.25
CA THR A 447 6.39 9.55 22.58
C THR A 447 6.18 9.71 21.08
N SER A 448 6.89 10.65 20.47
CA SER A 448 6.79 10.97 19.03
C SER A 448 5.35 11.18 18.58
N ASN A 449 4.57 11.85 19.43
CA ASN A 449 3.14 12.03 19.26
C ASN A 449 2.73 13.46 19.60
N ARG A 450 2.39 14.24 18.57
CA ARG A 450 1.96 15.62 18.69
C ARG A 450 0.75 15.79 19.60
N ALA A 451 -0.20 14.86 19.57
CA ALA A 451 -1.41 14.93 20.37
C ALA A 451 -1.13 14.95 21.87
N HIS A 452 -0.03 14.30 22.29
CA HIS A 452 0.43 14.37 23.68
C HIS A 452 1.28 15.62 23.97
N ASN A 453 2.20 15.95 23.05
CA ASN A 453 3.13 17.07 23.21
C ASN A 453 3.59 17.58 21.83
N GLU A 454 3.24 18.84 21.51
CA GLU A 454 3.62 19.46 20.24
C GLU A 454 5.14 19.53 20.03
N LEU A 455 5.92 19.79 21.10
CA LEU A 455 7.37 19.82 21.03
C LEU A 455 7.99 18.42 20.89
N GLY A 456 7.24 17.37 21.25
CA GLY A 456 7.64 15.98 21.16
C GLY A 456 7.10 15.26 19.91
N GLN A 457 6.65 16.00 18.89
CA GLN A 457 6.04 15.41 17.70
C GLN A 457 7.03 14.63 16.82
N ASP A 458 8.30 15.00 16.80
CA ASP A 458 9.32 14.35 15.97
C ASP A 458 9.71 12.99 16.52
N LEU A 459 10.14 12.09 15.60
CA LEU A 459 10.57 10.74 15.94
C LEU A 459 11.70 10.74 16.97
N GLN A 460 11.46 10.11 18.10
CA GLN A 460 12.40 10.04 19.23
C GLN A 460 13.10 8.70 19.29
N ARG A 461 14.42 8.76 19.45
CA ARG A 461 15.24 7.64 19.85
C ARG A 461 15.23 7.55 21.38
N VAL A 462 14.60 6.51 21.91
CA VAL A 462 14.42 6.33 23.38
C VAL A 462 15.55 5.55 24.03
N GLU A 463 16.29 4.76 23.24
CA GLU A 463 17.44 4.00 23.74
C GLU A 463 18.59 4.00 22.72
N ARG A 464 19.82 4.05 23.22
CA ARG A 464 21.04 3.79 22.47
C ARG A 464 22.14 3.31 23.38
N TYR A 465 22.70 2.17 23.06
CA TYR A 465 23.87 1.64 23.77
C TYR A 465 24.72 0.78 22.85
N ASP A 466 25.99 0.61 23.26
CA ASP A 466 26.95 -0.23 22.57
C ASP A 466 27.12 -1.52 23.36
N THR A 467 27.17 -2.65 22.66
CA THR A 467 27.31 -3.97 23.30
C THR A 467 27.93 -4.98 22.33
N LYS A 468 28.23 -6.16 22.84
CA LYS A 468 28.61 -7.32 22.01
C LYS A 468 27.44 -8.30 22.03
N LEU A 469 27.06 -8.78 20.85
CA LEU A 469 26.03 -9.79 20.70
C LEU A 469 26.66 -11.12 20.27
N GLY A 470 26.06 -12.23 20.73
CA GLY A 470 26.29 -13.57 20.18
C GLY A 470 25.44 -13.83 18.96
N ALA A 471 25.43 -15.06 18.45
CA ALA A 471 24.55 -15.47 17.36
C ALA A 471 23.06 -15.36 17.71
N SER A 472 22.74 -15.21 19.00
CA SER A 472 21.39 -14.98 19.52
C SER A 472 21.41 -13.88 20.56
N ALA A 473 20.36 -13.05 20.58
CA ALA A 473 20.16 -12.00 21.56
C ALA A 473 18.67 -11.85 21.88
N ASP A 474 18.35 -11.60 23.14
CA ASP A 474 17.00 -11.34 23.62
C ASP A 474 16.92 -9.92 24.18
N LEU A 475 15.98 -9.14 23.67
CA LEU A 475 15.73 -7.76 24.09
C LEU A 475 14.33 -7.67 24.67
N SER A 476 14.20 -7.14 25.90
CA SER A 476 12.90 -6.93 26.55
C SER A 476 12.36 -5.56 26.17
N LEU A 477 11.12 -5.51 25.71
CA LEU A 477 10.44 -4.31 25.23
C LEU A 477 9.05 -4.20 25.85
N HIS A 478 8.66 -2.99 26.21
CA HIS A 478 7.27 -2.66 26.53
C HIS A 478 6.62 -1.98 25.34
N LEU A 479 5.41 -2.43 24.94
CA LEU A 479 4.60 -1.87 23.86
C LEU A 479 3.22 -1.50 24.41
N GLY A 480 2.96 -0.21 24.55
CA GLY A 480 1.63 0.31 24.86
C GLY A 480 0.61 -0.02 23.76
N VAL A 481 -0.65 0.31 24.00
CA VAL A 481 -1.73 0.16 23.01
C VAL A 481 -1.42 0.96 21.75
N ASN A 482 -1.48 0.32 20.59
CA ASN A 482 -1.16 0.92 19.29
C ASN A 482 0.26 1.52 19.20
N ALA A 483 1.18 1.09 20.05
CA ALA A 483 2.58 1.50 19.99
C ALA A 483 3.33 0.83 18.83
N MET A 484 4.28 1.56 18.28
CA MET A 484 5.24 1.08 17.29
C MET A 484 6.66 1.31 17.80
N SER A 485 7.49 0.28 17.78
CA SER A 485 8.89 0.36 18.21
C SER A 485 9.81 -0.19 17.14
N LEU A 486 10.75 0.62 16.69
CA LEU A 486 11.82 0.18 15.78
C LEU A 486 13.09 -0.10 16.58
N VAL A 487 13.59 -1.32 16.49
CA VAL A 487 14.90 -1.72 17.00
C VAL A 487 15.87 -1.85 15.83
N VAL A 488 16.99 -1.15 15.90
CA VAL A 488 18.07 -1.21 14.90
C VAL A 488 19.35 -1.68 15.57
N VAL A 489 19.93 -2.74 15.07
CA VAL A 489 21.25 -3.27 15.48
C VAL A 489 22.21 -3.04 14.32
N THR A 490 23.27 -2.29 14.56
CA THR A 490 24.27 -1.96 13.53
C THR A 490 25.67 -2.28 14.03
N ALA A 491 26.48 -2.94 13.21
CA ALA A 491 27.88 -3.15 13.51
C ALA A 491 28.67 -1.84 13.48
N LYS A 492 29.56 -1.66 14.42
CA LYS A 492 30.51 -0.53 14.45
C LYS A 492 31.62 -0.63 13.41
#